data_a0eb8a3e8fe8f3ced9f642edaff2f418
#
_entry.id   a0eb8a3e8fe8f3ced9f642edaff2f418
#
_cell.length_a   1.000
_cell.length_b   1.000
_cell.length_c   1.000
_cell.angle_alpha   90.00
_cell.angle_beta   90.00
_cell.angle_gamma   90.00
#
_symmetry.space_group_name_H-M   'P 1'
#
loop_
_entity.id
_entity.type
_entity.pdbx_description
1 polymer ?
#
loop_
_entity_poly.entity_id
_entity_poly.type
_entity_poly.pdbx_seq_one_letter_code
_entity_poly.pdbx_strand_id
1 'polypeptide(L)'
;TGNNNMMAVDIFAPHIVKLDRSLITDIENDVDKQEYYFYYRDSFHKRGIKVLAEGIESREEYEFLRDNGIDLVQGFYLGRPE
;
A
#
# COMPACT_ATOMS: atom_id res chain seq x y z
N THR A 1 6.13 5.99 22.18
CA THR A 1 4.96 5.29 22.13
C THR A 1 5.06 4.25 21.06
N GLY A 2 4.84 3.24 21.16
CA GLY A 2 4.93 2.24 20.18
C GLY A 2 4.32 2.53 18.85
N ASN A 3 4.21 3.74 18.51
CA ASN A 3 3.56 4.11 17.27
C ASN A 3 4.45 4.06 16.08
N ASN A 4 5.61 3.49 16.24
CA ASN A 4 6.52 3.38 15.11
C ASN A 4 5.87 2.67 13.94
N ASN A 5 4.98 1.74 14.22
CA ASN A 5 4.31 1.03 13.15
C ASN A 5 3.46 1.94 12.30
N MET A 6 3.01 3.02 12.89
CA MET A 6 2.15 3.94 12.16
C MET A 6 2.92 4.85 11.23
N MET A 7 4.23 4.81 11.31
CA MET A 7 5.02 5.67 10.46
C MET A 7 4.93 5.26 9.00
N ALA A 8 4.57 4.03 8.73
CA ALA A 8 4.45 3.54 7.35
C ALA A 8 3.02 3.63 6.84
N VAL A 9 2.10 4.11 7.66
CA VAL A 9 0.71 4.23 7.29
C VAL A 9 0.24 5.63 7.64
N ASP A 10 -0.31 6.33 6.67
CA ASP A 10 -0.66 7.73 6.85
C ASP A 10 -2.11 7.96 6.49
N ILE A 11 -2.79 8.77 7.28
CA ILE A 11 -4.18 9.09 6.96
C ILE A 11 -4.18 10.20 5.94
N PHE A 12 -4.65 9.87 4.76
CA PHE A 12 -4.65 10.81 3.66
C PHE A 12 -5.95 11.60 3.59
N ALA A 13 -7.05 10.95 3.92
CA ALA A 13 -8.37 11.57 3.90
C ALA A 13 -9.21 10.79 4.89
N PRO A 14 -10.43 11.26 5.21
CA PRO A 14 -11.23 10.59 6.25
C PRO A 14 -11.40 9.10 6.06
N HIS A 15 -11.41 8.64 4.81
CA HIS A 15 -11.66 7.24 4.55
C HIS A 15 -10.57 6.60 3.69
N ILE A 16 -9.39 7.20 3.65
CA ILE A 16 -8.27 6.71 2.85
C ILE A 16 -7.01 6.76 3.67
N VAL A 17 -6.28 5.65 3.68
CA VAL A 17 -4.95 5.62 4.30
C VAL A 17 -3.93 5.31 3.23
N LYS A 18 -2.74 5.85 3.38
CA LYS A 18 -1.64 5.62 2.46
C LYS A 18 -0.63 4.68 3.09
N LEU A 19 -0.22 3.68 2.33
CA LEU A 19 0.91 2.84 2.73
C LEU A 19 2.16 3.45 2.13
N ASP A 20 3.14 3.72 2.98
CA ASP A 20 4.38 4.32 2.55
C ASP A 20 5.12 3.40 1.59
N ARG A 21 5.96 4.02 0.75
CA ARG A 21 6.77 3.27 -0.20
C ARG A 21 7.59 2.17 0.48
N SER A 22 8.02 2.38 1.71
CA SER A 22 8.83 1.39 2.40
C SER A 22 8.10 0.07 2.60
N LEU A 23 6.77 0.08 2.59
CA LEU A 23 5.98 -1.14 2.67
C LEU A 23 5.74 -1.74 1.29
N ILE A 24 5.97 -1.00 0.24
CA ILE A 24 5.59 -1.40 -1.10
C ILE A 24 6.77 -1.85 -1.94
N THR A 25 7.94 -1.25 -1.72
CA THR A 25 9.10 -1.54 -2.56
C THR A 25 9.41 -3.03 -2.55
N ASP A 26 9.42 -3.61 -3.74
CA ASP A 26 9.78 -5.02 -3.93
C ASP A 26 8.81 -5.98 -3.24
N ILE A 27 7.57 -5.55 -3.02
CA ILE A 27 6.62 -6.35 -2.26
C ILE A 27 6.32 -7.70 -2.91
N GLU A 28 6.44 -7.79 -4.22
CA GLU A 28 6.16 -9.06 -4.90
C GLU A 28 7.19 -10.14 -4.54
N ASN A 29 8.32 -9.74 -3.98
CA ASN A 29 9.38 -10.67 -3.59
C ASN A 29 9.62 -10.73 -2.09
N ASP A 30 8.84 -10.03 -1.29
CA ASP A 30 9.13 -9.89 0.14
C ASP A 30 7.94 -10.38 0.94
N VAL A 31 8.07 -11.57 1.49
CA VAL A 31 6.98 -12.22 2.22
C VAL A 31 6.55 -11.39 3.43
N ASP A 32 7.51 -10.79 4.12
CA ASP A 32 7.16 -9.98 5.29
C ASP A 32 6.32 -8.78 4.89
N LYS A 33 6.68 -8.12 3.80
CA LYS A 33 5.89 -6.99 3.33
C LYS A 33 4.50 -7.43 2.88
N GLN A 34 4.41 -8.60 2.26
CA GLN A 34 3.12 -9.13 1.86
C GLN A 34 2.23 -9.35 3.07
N GLU A 35 2.78 -9.89 4.14
CA GLU A 35 2.01 -10.14 5.36
C GLU A 35 1.55 -8.83 6.00
N TYR A 36 2.42 -7.83 6.06
CA TYR A 36 2.03 -6.52 6.57
C TYR A 36 0.92 -5.91 5.70
N TYR A 37 1.07 -6.04 4.39
CA TYR A 37 0.07 -5.49 3.49
C TYR A 37 -1.30 -6.12 3.73
N PHE A 38 -1.35 -7.44 3.83
CA PHE A 38 -2.63 -8.10 4.05
C PHE A 38 -3.24 -7.69 5.39
N TYR A 39 -2.40 -7.58 6.41
CA TYR A 39 -2.89 -7.17 7.71
C TYR A 39 -3.50 -5.77 7.66
N TYR A 40 -2.82 -4.83 7.05
CA TYR A 40 -3.33 -3.47 6.96
C TYR A 40 -4.56 -3.39 6.08
N ARG A 41 -4.51 -4.04 4.93
CA ARG A 41 -5.66 -4.02 4.02
C ARG A 41 -6.90 -4.54 4.74
N ASP A 42 -6.79 -5.68 5.38
CA ASP A 42 -7.95 -6.27 6.02
C ASP A 42 -8.44 -5.43 7.18
N SER A 43 -7.51 -4.87 7.96
CA SER A 43 -7.89 -4.03 9.09
C SER A 43 -8.64 -2.78 8.65
N PHE A 44 -8.17 -2.16 7.59
CA PHE A 44 -8.80 -0.92 7.13
C PHE A 44 -10.09 -1.20 6.38
N HIS A 45 -10.11 -2.25 5.55
CA HIS A 45 -11.34 -2.60 4.85
C HIS A 45 -12.46 -2.94 5.81
N LYS A 46 -12.12 -3.56 6.91
CA LYS A 46 -13.12 -3.90 7.92
C LYS A 46 -13.79 -2.65 8.45
N ARG A 47 -13.10 -1.52 8.40
CA ARG A 47 -13.62 -0.24 8.87
C ARG A 47 -14.16 0.63 7.74
N GLY A 48 -14.23 0.10 6.54
CA GLY A 48 -14.71 0.88 5.40
C GLY A 48 -13.70 1.89 4.89
N ILE A 49 -12.43 1.69 5.18
CA ILE A 49 -11.38 2.61 4.78
C ILE A 49 -10.64 2.04 3.57
N LYS A 50 -10.42 2.87 2.57
CA LYS A 50 -9.70 2.47 1.39
C LYS A 50 -8.20 2.59 1.60
N VAL A 51 -7.46 1.73 0.92
CA VAL A 51 -6.01 1.67 1.07
C VAL A 51 -5.36 2.12 -0.22
N LEU A 52 -4.49 3.11 -0.11
CA LEU A 52 -3.75 3.68 -1.23
C LEU A 52 -2.29 3.27 -1.08
N ALA A 53 -1.72 2.68 -2.12
CA ALA A 53 -0.30 2.36 -2.15
C ALA A 53 0.45 3.46 -2.85
N GLU A 54 1.48 3.97 -2.21
CA GLU A 54 2.25 5.08 -2.71
C GLU A 54 3.65 4.60 -3.08
N GLY A 55 4.23 5.18 -4.14
CA GLY A 55 5.61 4.89 -4.47
C GLY A 55 5.82 3.62 -5.26
N ILE A 56 4.83 3.23 -6.04
CA ILE A 56 4.98 2.07 -6.92
C ILE A 56 5.99 2.40 -8.00
N GLU A 57 6.99 1.52 -8.17
CA GLU A 57 8.06 1.77 -9.11
C GLU A 57 8.19 0.72 -10.19
N SER A 58 7.42 -0.34 -10.12
CA SER A 58 7.52 -1.39 -11.12
C SER A 58 6.16 -1.98 -11.42
N ARG A 59 6.07 -2.62 -12.58
CA ARG A 59 4.86 -3.32 -12.96
C ARG A 59 4.58 -4.47 -12.00
N GLU A 60 5.62 -5.16 -11.58
CA GLU A 60 5.46 -6.31 -10.69
C GLU A 60 4.86 -5.92 -9.35
N GLU A 61 5.30 -4.79 -8.80
CA GLU A 61 4.69 -4.28 -7.59
C GLU A 61 3.22 -3.96 -7.81
N TYR A 62 2.94 -3.29 -8.91
CA TYR A 62 1.58 -2.92 -9.24
C TYR A 62 0.70 -4.15 -9.40
N GLU A 63 1.18 -5.15 -10.12
CA GLU A 63 0.37 -6.34 -10.37
C GLU A 63 0.09 -7.10 -9.08
N PHE A 64 1.08 -7.18 -8.20
CA PHE A 64 0.85 -7.81 -6.91
C PHE A 64 -0.27 -7.11 -6.15
N LEU A 65 -0.20 -5.80 -6.08
CA LEU A 65 -1.19 -5.03 -5.32
C LEU A 65 -2.56 -5.12 -5.95
N ARG A 66 -2.61 -4.99 -7.28
CA ARG A 66 -3.87 -5.09 -8.00
C ARG A 66 -4.54 -6.43 -7.75
N ASP A 67 -3.76 -7.51 -7.86
CA ASP A 67 -4.30 -8.85 -7.71
C ASP A 67 -4.70 -9.16 -6.28
N ASN A 68 -4.26 -8.34 -5.35
CA ASN A 68 -4.53 -8.56 -3.93
C ASN A 68 -5.35 -7.43 -3.31
N GLY A 69 -6.18 -6.80 -4.11
CA GLY A 69 -7.25 -5.95 -3.59
C GLY A 69 -6.87 -4.56 -3.13
N ILE A 70 -5.83 -3.96 -3.71
CA ILE A 70 -5.54 -2.58 -3.39
C ILE A 70 -6.63 -1.69 -3.97
N ASP A 71 -6.99 -0.64 -3.24
CA ASP A 71 -8.06 0.24 -3.71
C ASP A 71 -7.55 1.33 -4.64
N LEU A 72 -6.42 1.92 -4.29
CA LEU A 72 -5.87 3.03 -5.04
C LEU A 72 -4.36 2.87 -5.12
N VAL A 73 -3.79 3.34 -6.22
CA VAL A 73 -2.34 3.25 -6.40
C VAL A 73 -1.81 4.58 -6.92
N GLN A 74 -0.57 4.86 -6.56
CA GLN A 74 0.08 6.09 -6.96
C GLN A 74 1.57 5.81 -7.03
N GLY A 75 2.24 6.28 -8.07
CA GLY A 75 3.67 6.06 -8.14
C GLY A 75 4.22 6.43 -9.49
N PHE A 76 5.54 6.37 -9.56
CA PHE A 76 6.26 6.77 -10.74
C PHE A 76 5.80 6.00 -11.98
N TYR A 77 5.67 4.69 -11.83
CA TYR A 77 5.27 3.85 -12.96
C TYR A 77 3.92 4.29 -13.53
N LEU A 78 2.97 4.51 -12.63
CA LEU A 78 1.62 4.87 -13.06
C LEU A 78 1.50 6.32 -13.47
N GLY A 79 2.39 7.15 -12.98
CA GLY A 79 2.33 8.57 -13.29
C GLY A 79 3.01 8.95 -14.58
N ARG A 80 3.62 8.00 -15.25
CA ARG A 80 4.32 8.29 -16.47
C ARG A 80 3.36 8.30 -17.65
N PRO A 81 3.43 9.33 -18.48
CA PRO A 81 2.62 9.33 -19.71
C PRO A 81 3.16 8.24 -20.61
N GLU A 82 2.29 7.64 -21.35
CA GLU A 82 2.71 6.62 -22.29
C GLU A 82 2.73 7.14 -23.72
#